data_737eb3b5553ba51edd51ed8b9eda579f
#
_entry.id   737eb3b5553ba51edd51ed8b9eda579f
#
_cell.length_a   1.000
_cell.length_b   1.000
_cell.length_c   1.000
_cell.angle_alpha   90.00
_cell.angle_beta   90.00
_cell.angle_gamma   90.00
#
_symmetry.space_group_name_H-M   'P 1'
#
loop_
_entity.id
_entity.type
_entity.pdbx_description
1 polymer ?
#
loop_
_entity_poly.entity_id
_entity_poly.type
_entity_poly.pdbx_seq_one_letter_code
_entity_poly.pdbx_strand_id
1 'polypeptide(L)'
;MARTTAGPGGVGKGRSIVAYTSICPHGYSYAAPNLGAMGYYKPEGNRGPRMVCCAHLSSFDVTRGGEVKGGPAPHALAAVVLEYDAAKDEAYAVGFLGNPQFDGFFRAQSQALRDLFRTTARAREEVSKATVIPYAEHTRVPTTCPVLG
;
A
#
# COMPACT_ATOMS: atom_id res chain seq x y z
N MET A 1 -21.99 -18.34 5.60
CA MET A 1 -21.64 -17.60 4.37
C MET A 1 -20.65 -16.53 4.73
N ALA A 2 -19.39 -16.69 4.34
CA ALA A 2 -18.39 -15.64 4.52
C ALA A 2 -18.76 -14.48 3.59
N ARG A 3 -19.13 -13.34 4.16
CA ARG A 3 -19.24 -12.09 3.40
C ARG A 3 -17.84 -11.73 2.93
N THR A 4 -17.54 -11.95 1.66
CA THR A 4 -16.42 -11.29 1.00
C THR A 4 -16.75 -9.80 0.99
N THR A 5 -16.14 -9.06 1.89
CA THR A 5 -16.27 -7.60 1.92
C THR A 5 -15.50 -7.05 0.72
N ALA A 6 -16.22 -6.84 -0.38
CA ALA A 6 -15.68 -6.14 -1.53
C ALA A 6 -15.31 -4.72 -1.12
N GLY A 7 -14.02 -4.42 -1.08
CA GLY A 7 -13.55 -3.07 -0.79
C GLY A 7 -13.98 -2.08 -1.86
N PRO A 8 -14.14 -0.78 -1.53
CA PRO A 8 -14.31 0.27 -2.52
C PRO A 8 -13.20 0.20 -3.58
N GLY A 9 -13.58 0.22 -4.87
CA GLY A 9 -12.62 0.10 -5.98
C GLY A 9 -12.08 -1.31 -6.23
N GLY A 10 -12.56 -2.33 -5.52
CA GLY A 10 -12.15 -3.72 -5.75
C GLY A 10 -12.60 -4.27 -7.09
N VAL A 11 -11.76 -5.07 -7.72
CA VAL A 11 -11.97 -5.73 -9.02
C VAL A 11 -11.82 -7.26 -8.92
N GLY A 12 -12.00 -7.95 -10.03
CA GLY A 12 -11.91 -9.41 -10.11
C GLY A 12 -13.12 -10.12 -9.50
N LYS A 13 -13.01 -11.45 -9.36
CA LYS A 13 -14.10 -12.28 -8.83
C LYS A 13 -14.44 -11.87 -7.39
N GLY A 14 -15.71 -11.50 -7.17
CA GLY A 14 -16.18 -11.04 -5.87
C GLY A 14 -15.60 -9.70 -5.45
N ARG A 15 -14.99 -8.93 -6.36
CA ARG A 15 -14.33 -7.66 -6.10
C ARG A 15 -13.28 -7.76 -4.99
N SER A 16 -12.54 -8.86 -4.97
CA SER A 16 -11.61 -9.24 -3.90
C SER A 16 -10.20 -8.68 -4.06
N ILE A 17 -9.88 -8.11 -5.22
CA ILE A 17 -8.58 -7.52 -5.51
C ILE A 17 -8.67 -6.01 -5.26
N VAL A 18 -7.92 -5.52 -4.30
CA VAL A 18 -7.76 -4.09 -4.00
C VAL A 18 -6.28 -3.73 -4.00
N ALA A 19 -5.95 -2.50 -4.31
CA ALA A 19 -4.58 -2.02 -4.28
C ALA A 19 -4.50 -0.64 -3.59
N TYR A 20 -3.44 -0.43 -2.84
CA TYR A 20 -3.15 0.81 -2.14
C TYR A 20 -1.69 1.19 -2.34
N THR A 21 -1.40 2.49 -2.25
CA THR A 21 0.00 2.93 -2.13
C THR A 21 0.55 2.44 -0.79
N SER A 22 1.82 2.04 -0.77
CA SER A 22 2.52 1.68 0.47
C SER A 22 3.16 2.90 1.18
N ILE A 23 2.72 4.11 0.84
CA ILE A 23 3.20 5.36 1.42
C ILE A 23 2.26 5.76 2.57
N CYS A 24 2.79 5.79 3.79
CA CYS A 24 2.03 6.22 4.95
C CYS A 24 1.77 7.74 4.91
N PRO A 25 0.51 8.20 5.02
CA PRO A 25 0.19 9.61 4.98
C PRO A 25 0.69 10.43 6.17
N HIS A 26 1.12 9.82 7.26
CA HIS A 26 1.62 10.53 8.43
C HIS A 26 3.02 11.11 8.24
N GLY A 27 3.97 10.33 7.74
CA GLY A 27 5.37 10.77 7.62
C GLY A 27 6.07 10.23 6.38
N TYR A 28 5.30 9.80 5.39
CA TYR A 28 5.79 9.27 4.13
C TYR A 28 6.71 8.05 4.26
N SER A 29 6.60 7.29 5.36
CA SER A 29 7.25 6.00 5.49
C SER A 29 6.70 5.05 4.43
N TYR A 30 7.55 4.21 3.84
CA TYR A 30 7.18 3.30 2.76
C TYR A 30 7.95 1.99 2.86
N ALA A 31 7.47 0.94 2.20
CA ALA A 31 8.19 -0.31 2.09
C ALA A 31 9.32 -0.21 1.06
N ALA A 32 10.50 -0.67 1.42
CA ALA A 32 11.68 -0.73 0.57
C ALA A 32 12.45 -2.05 0.84
N PRO A 33 13.42 -2.44 0.01
CA PRO A 33 14.16 -3.69 0.20
C PRO A 33 14.80 -3.86 1.58
N ASN A 34 15.17 -2.76 2.23
CA ASN A 34 15.78 -2.71 3.56
C ASN A 34 14.88 -2.08 4.63
N LEU A 35 13.59 -1.86 4.34
CA LEU A 35 12.66 -1.17 5.23
C LEU A 35 11.25 -1.75 5.12
N GLY A 36 10.78 -2.44 6.14
CA GLY A 36 9.40 -2.93 6.25
C GLY A 36 8.49 -1.93 6.97
N ALA A 37 8.35 -0.72 6.44
CA ALA A 37 7.55 0.32 7.10
C ALA A 37 6.04 0.04 7.09
N MET A 38 5.54 -0.79 6.17
CA MET A 38 4.13 -1.17 6.09
C MET A 38 3.97 -2.67 6.28
N GLY A 39 3.28 -3.08 7.31
CA GLY A 39 2.94 -4.49 7.57
C GLY A 39 1.51 -4.82 7.15
N TYR A 40 1.28 -6.04 6.67
CA TYR A 40 -0.06 -6.56 6.43
C TYR A 40 -0.44 -7.57 7.49
N TYR A 41 -1.62 -7.38 8.09
CA TYR A 41 -2.19 -8.27 9.08
C TYR A 41 -3.45 -8.93 8.53
N LYS A 42 -3.45 -10.25 8.55
CA LYS A 42 -4.63 -11.05 8.20
C LYS A 42 -5.75 -10.84 9.22
N PRO A 43 -7.00 -11.16 8.86
CA PRO A 43 -8.11 -11.13 9.82
C PRO A 43 -7.79 -11.98 11.05
N GLU A 44 -8.08 -11.44 12.24
CA GLU A 44 -7.88 -12.13 13.51
C GLU A 44 -8.98 -11.75 14.50
N GLY A 45 -9.73 -12.71 15.00
CA GLY A 45 -10.88 -12.47 15.85
C GLY A 45 -11.87 -11.50 15.20
N ASN A 46 -12.18 -10.41 15.87
CA ASN A 46 -13.06 -9.36 15.35
C ASN A 46 -12.35 -8.29 14.50
N ARG A 47 -11.05 -8.44 14.31
CA ARG A 47 -10.25 -7.52 13.50
C ARG A 47 -10.19 -7.99 12.07
N GLY A 48 -10.66 -7.15 11.13
CA GLY A 48 -10.52 -7.39 9.71
C GLY A 48 -9.07 -7.27 9.21
N PRO A 49 -8.84 -7.57 7.92
CA PRO A 49 -7.52 -7.40 7.31
C PRO A 49 -7.14 -5.92 7.31
N ARG A 50 -5.90 -5.64 7.67
CA ARG A 50 -5.42 -4.27 7.80
C ARG A 50 -3.95 -4.11 7.39
N MET A 51 -3.62 -2.93 6.94
CA MET A 51 -2.23 -2.49 6.82
C MET A 51 -1.88 -1.63 8.04
N VAL A 52 -0.65 -1.79 8.53
CA VAL A 52 -0.13 -1.01 9.66
C VAL A 52 1.20 -0.40 9.28
N CYS A 53 1.34 0.90 9.51
CA CYS A 53 2.62 1.59 9.38
C CYS A 53 3.46 1.35 10.64
N CYS A 54 4.56 0.61 10.51
CA CYS A 54 5.41 0.25 11.64
C CYS A 54 6.17 1.43 12.26
N ALA A 55 6.29 2.55 11.54
CA ALA A 55 6.98 3.73 12.05
C ALA A 55 6.24 4.39 13.24
N HIS A 56 4.90 4.53 13.14
CA HIS A 56 4.09 5.20 14.18
C HIS A 56 2.74 4.50 14.42
N LEU A 57 2.59 3.26 13.95
CA LEU A 57 1.45 2.38 14.20
C LEU A 57 0.09 2.90 13.66
N SER A 58 0.09 3.74 12.63
CA SER A 58 -1.14 4.04 11.90
C SER A 58 -1.70 2.77 11.27
N SER A 59 -2.98 2.48 11.51
CA SER A 59 -3.66 1.28 11.04
C SER A 59 -4.77 1.63 10.05
N PHE A 60 -4.86 0.86 8.96
CA PHE A 60 -5.73 1.14 7.82
C PHE A 60 -6.55 -0.11 7.46
N ASP A 61 -7.87 0.07 7.30
CA ASP A 61 -8.79 -1.00 6.91
C ASP A 61 -8.80 -1.15 5.38
N VAL A 62 -8.21 -2.24 4.90
CA VAL A 62 -8.11 -2.51 3.45
C VAL A 62 -9.45 -2.88 2.81
N THR A 63 -10.46 -3.23 3.60
CA THR A 63 -11.81 -3.54 3.10
C THR A 63 -12.69 -2.31 2.99
N ARG A 64 -12.25 -1.17 3.49
CA ARG A 64 -13.00 0.08 3.55
C ARG A 64 -12.24 1.26 2.94
N GLY A 65 -11.57 1.02 1.82
CA GLY A 65 -10.87 2.07 1.09
C GLY A 65 -9.61 2.59 1.78
N GLY A 66 -8.96 1.80 2.62
CA GLY A 66 -7.78 2.23 3.37
C GLY A 66 -8.09 3.21 4.51
N GLU A 67 -9.33 3.20 5.02
CA GLU A 67 -9.79 4.07 6.12
C GLU A 67 -8.88 3.93 7.35
N VAL A 68 -8.53 5.04 7.99
CA VAL A 68 -7.76 5.06 9.24
C VAL A 68 -8.59 4.45 10.37
N LYS A 69 -8.03 3.46 11.04
CA LYS A 69 -8.62 2.84 12.24
C LYS A 69 -7.92 3.19 13.53
N GLY A 70 -6.72 3.76 13.44
CA GLY A 70 -5.95 4.21 14.60
C GLY A 70 -4.61 4.77 14.20
N GLY A 71 -3.94 5.40 15.14
CA GLY A 71 -2.64 6.04 14.95
C GLY A 71 -2.74 7.46 14.37
N PRO A 72 -1.60 8.09 14.09
CA PRO A 72 -1.52 9.51 13.77
C PRO A 72 -1.77 9.86 12.29
N ALA A 73 -2.09 8.91 11.42
CA ALA A 73 -2.33 9.19 10.00
C ALA A 73 -3.51 10.17 9.83
N PRO A 74 -3.34 11.26 9.08
CA PRO A 74 -4.38 12.30 8.95
C PRO A 74 -5.53 11.90 8.01
N HIS A 75 -5.33 10.91 7.16
CA HIS A 75 -6.33 10.42 6.19
C HIS A 75 -6.02 9.00 5.70
N ALA A 76 -6.95 8.42 4.94
CA ALA A 76 -6.83 7.07 4.38
C ALA A 76 -5.59 6.91 3.46
N LEU A 77 -5.15 5.67 3.25
CA LEU A 77 -4.21 5.35 2.19
C LEU A 77 -4.82 5.70 0.83
N ALA A 78 -4.00 6.22 -0.08
CA ALA A 78 -4.43 6.42 -1.45
C ALA A 78 -4.67 5.05 -2.11
N ALA A 79 -5.89 4.83 -2.58
CA ALA A 79 -6.25 3.61 -3.30
C ALA A 79 -5.78 3.70 -4.75
N VAL A 80 -5.21 2.61 -5.25
CA VAL A 80 -4.89 2.46 -6.68
C VAL A 80 -6.16 1.98 -7.38
N VAL A 81 -6.63 2.76 -8.35
CA VAL A 81 -7.77 2.38 -9.18
C VAL A 81 -7.33 1.28 -10.15
N LEU A 82 -8.05 0.17 -10.12
CA LEU A 82 -7.77 -0.98 -10.96
C LEU A 82 -8.86 -1.17 -12.01
N GLU A 83 -8.46 -1.53 -13.22
CA GLU A 83 -9.30 -2.18 -14.22
C GLU A 83 -8.91 -3.64 -14.32
N TYR A 84 -9.88 -4.52 -14.57
CA TYR A 84 -9.66 -5.96 -14.63
C TYR A 84 -10.15 -6.55 -15.94
N ASP A 85 -9.24 -7.19 -16.67
CA ASP A 85 -9.53 -7.95 -17.87
C ASP A 85 -9.74 -9.43 -17.49
N ALA A 86 -11.00 -9.83 -17.40
CA ALA A 86 -11.36 -11.20 -17.02
C ALA A 86 -10.94 -12.27 -18.05
N ALA A 87 -10.74 -11.90 -19.32
CA ALA A 87 -10.33 -12.83 -20.37
C ALA A 87 -8.83 -13.18 -20.27
N LYS A 88 -8.04 -12.23 -19.75
CA LYS A 88 -6.60 -12.41 -19.57
C LYS A 88 -6.20 -12.69 -18.13
N ASP A 89 -7.15 -12.57 -17.19
CA ASP A 89 -6.88 -12.59 -15.74
C ASP A 89 -5.80 -11.56 -15.31
N GLU A 90 -5.91 -10.35 -15.87
CA GLU A 90 -4.96 -9.26 -15.64
C GLU A 90 -5.64 -8.05 -15.00
N ALA A 91 -4.93 -7.37 -14.09
CA ALA A 91 -5.35 -6.11 -13.50
C ALA A 91 -4.40 -4.99 -13.92
N TYR A 92 -4.97 -3.83 -14.25
CA TYR A 92 -4.24 -2.65 -14.69
C TYR A 92 -4.47 -1.50 -13.72
N ALA A 93 -3.39 -0.85 -13.27
CA ALA A 93 -3.47 0.37 -12.49
C ALA A 93 -3.74 1.55 -13.44
N VAL A 94 -4.86 2.23 -13.27
CA VAL A 94 -5.30 3.31 -14.17
C VAL A 94 -5.43 4.67 -13.49
N GLY A 95 -5.23 4.75 -12.17
CA GLY A 95 -5.32 6.00 -11.44
C GLY A 95 -5.21 5.82 -9.93
N PHE A 96 -5.53 6.90 -9.20
CA PHE A 96 -5.54 6.91 -7.73
C PHE A 96 -6.81 7.55 -7.21
N LEU A 97 -7.31 7.03 -6.09
CA LEU A 97 -8.36 7.63 -5.27
C LEU A 97 -7.80 8.01 -3.90
N GLY A 98 -8.31 9.10 -3.35
CA GLY A 98 -7.85 9.65 -2.10
C GLY A 98 -6.90 10.82 -2.33
N ASN A 99 -6.03 11.09 -1.36
CA ASN A 99 -5.06 12.17 -1.44
C ASN A 99 -3.68 11.63 -1.85
N PRO A 100 -3.29 11.71 -3.13
CA PRO A 100 -1.97 11.29 -3.57
C PRO A 100 -0.92 12.25 -3.00
N GLN A 101 0.01 11.68 -2.23
CA GLN A 101 1.00 12.46 -1.49
C GLN A 101 2.37 12.41 -2.15
N PHE A 102 2.41 12.18 -3.45
CA PHE A 102 3.66 11.95 -4.16
C PHE A 102 4.65 13.10 -4.04
N ASP A 103 4.21 14.34 -4.14
CA ASP A 103 5.12 15.48 -4.00
C ASP A 103 5.73 15.60 -2.60
N GLY A 104 4.93 15.36 -1.55
CA GLY A 104 5.42 15.29 -0.19
C GLY A 104 6.39 14.13 0.01
N PHE A 105 6.04 12.97 -0.50
CA PHE A 105 6.88 11.77 -0.46
C PHE A 105 8.22 11.99 -1.16
N PHE A 106 8.24 12.50 -2.39
CA PHE A 106 9.47 12.74 -3.13
C PHE A 106 10.37 13.80 -2.48
N ARG A 107 9.80 14.78 -1.79
CA ARG A 107 10.59 15.73 -0.99
C ARG A 107 11.16 15.08 0.26
N ALA A 108 10.30 14.43 1.05
CA ALA A 108 10.71 13.83 2.32
C ALA A 108 11.74 12.70 2.15
N GLN A 109 11.59 11.90 1.10
CA GLN A 109 12.44 10.73 0.84
C GLN A 109 13.53 10.99 -0.20
N SER A 110 13.81 12.25 -0.52
CA SER A 110 14.70 12.63 -1.63
C SER A 110 16.11 12.01 -1.54
N GLN A 111 16.69 11.88 -0.35
CA GLN A 111 17.98 11.24 -0.17
C GLN A 111 17.91 9.74 -0.42
N ALA A 112 16.99 9.03 0.22
CA ALA A 112 16.81 7.59 0.04
C ALA A 112 16.50 7.22 -1.42
N LEU A 113 15.72 8.04 -2.11
CA LEU A 113 15.42 7.84 -3.52
C LEU A 113 16.64 8.08 -4.43
N ARG A 114 17.51 9.04 -4.11
CA ARG A 114 18.79 9.21 -4.82
C ARG A 114 19.71 8.01 -4.61
N ASP A 115 19.76 7.46 -3.41
CA ASP A 115 20.58 6.30 -3.10
C ASP A 115 20.12 5.06 -3.87
N LEU A 116 18.78 4.88 -4.02
CA LEU A 116 18.20 3.76 -4.78
C LEU A 116 18.26 3.94 -6.30
N PHE A 117 17.94 5.14 -6.78
CA PHE A 117 17.72 5.41 -8.23
C PHE A 117 18.80 6.31 -8.83
N ARG A 118 19.81 6.72 -8.07
CA ARG A 118 20.88 7.69 -8.41
C ARG A 118 20.38 9.12 -8.55
N THR A 119 19.16 9.35 -9.03
CA THR A 119 18.55 10.68 -9.12
C THR A 119 17.08 10.63 -8.73
N THR A 120 16.54 11.75 -8.26
CA THR A 120 15.10 11.89 -8.00
C THR A 120 14.28 11.90 -9.29
N ALA A 121 14.85 12.33 -10.40
CA ALA A 121 14.18 12.27 -11.71
C ALA A 121 13.92 10.82 -12.12
N ARG A 122 14.90 9.94 -11.99
CA ARG A 122 14.72 8.49 -12.26
C ARG A 122 13.69 7.82 -11.33
N ALA A 123 13.63 8.25 -10.08
CA ALA A 123 12.62 7.75 -9.15
C ALA A 123 11.19 8.19 -9.54
N ARG A 124 11.04 9.21 -10.38
CA ARG A 124 9.75 9.73 -10.88
C ARG A 124 9.40 9.24 -12.30
N GLU A 125 10.23 8.41 -12.91
CA GLU A 125 9.95 7.88 -14.25
C GLU A 125 8.65 7.06 -14.24
N GLU A 126 7.78 7.34 -15.20
CA GLU A 126 6.59 6.53 -15.43
C GLU A 126 6.98 5.18 -16.04
N VAL A 127 6.34 4.13 -15.58
CA VAL A 127 6.55 2.78 -16.10
C VAL A 127 5.26 2.26 -16.72
N SER A 128 5.36 1.58 -17.86
CA SER A 128 4.23 0.98 -18.54
C SER A 128 3.91 -0.44 -18.06
N LYS A 129 4.84 -1.06 -17.33
CA LYS A 129 4.69 -2.40 -16.76
C LYS A 129 5.27 -2.44 -15.37
N ALA A 130 4.59 -3.17 -14.49
CA ALA A 130 5.07 -3.47 -13.16
C ALA A 130 5.14 -4.99 -12.95
N THR A 131 6.14 -5.45 -12.20
CA THR A 131 6.21 -6.84 -11.76
C THR A 131 5.50 -6.96 -10.42
N VAL A 132 4.54 -7.89 -10.34
CA VAL A 132 3.92 -8.25 -9.06
C VAL A 132 4.81 -9.26 -8.37
N ILE A 133 5.29 -8.90 -7.19
CA ILE A 133 6.09 -9.77 -6.33
C ILE A 133 5.45 -9.88 -4.95
N PRO A 134 5.58 -11.01 -4.26
CA PRO A 134 5.18 -11.13 -2.86
C PRO A 134 5.88 -10.09 -1.99
N TYR A 135 5.17 -9.52 -1.03
CA TYR A 135 5.74 -8.50 -0.16
C TYR A 135 7.00 -8.99 0.58
N ALA A 136 7.02 -10.25 1.01
CA ALA A 136 8.18 -10.85 1.66
C ALA A 136 9.42 -10.97 0.76
N GLU A 137 9.24 -10.92 -0.55
CA GLU A 137 10.36 -10.89 -1.52
C GLU A 137 10.81 -9.46 -1.83
N HIS A 138 9.91 -8.48 -1.66
CA HIS A 138 10.23 -7.07 -1.86
C HIS A 138 11.09 -6.50 -0.73
N THR A 139 10.84 -6.92 0.51
CA THR A 139 11.60 -6.44 1.68
C THR A 139 12.21 -7.60 2.45
N ARG A 140 13.43 -7.40 2.95
CA ARG A 140 14.15 -8.36 3.80
C ARG A 140 13.81 -8.22 5.28
N VAL A 141 13.06 -7.19 5.64
CA VAL A 141 12.59 -6.96 7.01
C VAL A 141 11.22 -7.61 7.22
N PRO A 142 10.80 -7.90 8.46
CA PRO A 142 9.51 -8.51 8.73
C PRO A 142 8.35 -7.75 8.10
N THR A 143 7.36 -8.48 7.59
CA THR A 143 6.13 -7.93 7.01
C THR A 143 5.09 -7.53 8.07
N THR A 144 5.41 -7.73 9.34
CA THR A 144 4.62 -7.31 10.50
C THR A 144 5.46 -6.45 11.42
N CYS A 145 4.81 -5.50 12.10
CA CYS A 145 5.52 -4.59 13.00
C CYS A 145 6.00 -5.34 14.26
N PRO A 146 7.28 -5.27 14.64
CA PRO A 146 7.84 -6.03 15.76
C PRO A 146 7.15 -5.75 17.10
N VAL A 147 6.61 -4.54 17.27
CA VAL A 147 5.95 -4.11 18.52
C VAL A 147 4.50 -4.58 18.66
N LEU A 148 3.96 -5.22 17.62
CA LEU A 148 2.58 -5.73 17.60
C LEU A 148 2.53 -7.26 17.55
N GLY A 149 3.67 -7.88 17.54
CA GLY A 149 3.82 -9.35 17.54
C GLY A 149 3.57 -9.96 18.90
#